data_163d724cbd055700ab113b9af73ade9a
#
_entry.id   163d724cbd055700ab113b9af73ade9a
#
_cell.length_a   1.000
_cell.length_b   1.000
_cell.length_c   1.000
_cell.angle_alpha   90.00
_cell.angle_beta   90.00
_cell.angle_gamma   90.00
#
_symmetry.space_group_name_H-M   'P 1'
#
loop_
_entity.id
_entity.type
_entity.pdbx_description
1 polymer ?
#
loop_
_entity_poly.entity_id
_entity_poly.type
_entity_poly.pdbx_seq_one_letter_code
_entity_poly.pdbx_strand_id
1 'polypeptide(L)'
;MEIKEILHFVKDDIIDIPSALDLLLVYIKDSDKNKGLTILKLVSDGNLKISSAENMINKLIEKEEAIEYKEKKTSVKEVKGKRNRRAARPLEYDEYMTIITLCQKGFTYKDEYGVEHIFRPNKQLAITFILQANLGLRISDVLKLKPSTFKNDKLEVIEKKTGKLQYRTINRNLKELIYEYALENNIKSNDYLIQVKVRAIQKQLAIIANYLNLTNISSHSFRKLFGVTVYNKTNGNIELLKELFNHSNISTTQRYIKVSQKQIDEISSSIDFTAAWNI
;
A
#
# COMPACT_ATOMS: atom_id res chain seq x y z
N MET A 1 -5.07 -29.07 26.86
CA MET A 1 -5.54 -28.47 28.13
C MET A 1 -5.30 -27.00 28.02
N GLU A 2 -6.31 -26.16 28.26
CA GLU A 2 -6.18 -24.68 28.13
C GLU A 2 -5.39 -24.09 29.30
N ILE A 3 -4.75 -22.93 29.11
CA ILE A 3 -3.97 -22.21 30.12
C ILE A 3 -4.81 -21.99 31.41
N LYS A 4 -6.07 -21.63 31.21
CA LYS A 4 -7.01 -21.39 32.32
C LYS A 4 -7.27 -22.64 33.16
N GLU A 5 -7.34 -23.81 32.54
CA GLU A 5 -7.52 -25.09 33.23
C GLU A 5 -6.28 -25.44 34.07
N ILE A 6 -5.07 -25.20 33.55
CA ILE A 6 -3.81 -25.39 34.28
C ILE A 6 -3.80 -24.51 35.55
N LEU A 7 -4.19 -23.24 35.42
CA LEU A 7 -4.23 -22.30 36.52
C LEU A 7 -5.27 -22.67 37.60
N HIS A 8 -6.41 -23.24 37.18
CA HIS A 8 -7.41 -23.77 38.11
C HIS A 8 -6.87 -24.99 38.87
N PHE A 9 -6.24 -25.93 38.18
CA PHE A 9 -5.69 -27.14 38.80
C PHE A 9 -4.57 -26.82 39.81
N VAL A 10 -3.75 -25.78 39.53
CA VAL A 10 -2.74 -25.31 40.47
C VAL A 10 -3.40 -24.64 41.71
N LYS A 11 -4.42 -23.83 41.48
CA LYS A 11 -5.13 -23.15 42.57
C LYS A 11 -5.86 -24.12 43.49
N ASP A 12 -6.45 -25.17 42.93
CA ASP A 12 -7.25 -26.16 43.64
C ASP A 12 -6.39 -27.34 44.15
N ASP A 13 -5.05 -27.22 44.09
CA ASP A 13 -4.05 -28.20 44.57
C ASP A 13 -4.18 -29.59 43.89
N ILE A 14 -4.72 -29.61 42.64
CA ILE A 14 -4.93 -30.82 41.82
C ILE A 14 -3.63 -31.28 41.18
N ILE A 15 -2.80 -30.32 40.74
CA ILE A 15 -1.45 -30.55 40.17
C ILE A 15 -0.42 -29.72 40.89
N ASP A 16 0.79 -30.26 41.04
CA ASP A 16 1.91 -29.52 41.62
C ASP A 16 2.49 -28.49 40.65
N ILE A 17 3.22 -27.50 41.19
CA ILE A 17 3.79 -26.39 40.39
C ILE A 17 4.77 -26.88 39.33
N PRO A 18 5.68 -27.87 39.60
CA PRO A 18 6.55 -28.43 38.55
C PRO A 18 5.78 -29.01 37.37
N SER A 19 4.77 -29.85 37.63
CA SER A 19 3.93 -30.46 36.60
C SER A 19 3.12 -29.42 35.82
N ALA A 20 2.59 -28.42 36.50
CA ALA A 20 1.90 -27.29 35.89
C ALA A 20 2.84 -26.47 34.98
N LEU A 21 4.09 -26.30 35.40
CA LEU A 21 5.08 -25.59 34.60
C LEU A 21 5.43 -26.33 33.32
N ASP A 22 5.58 -27.65 33.38
CA ASP A 22 5.82 -28.48 32.19
C ASP A 22 4.67 -28.39 31.18
N LEU A 23 3.42 -28.35 31.66
CA LEU A 23 2.25 -28.11 30.82
C LEU A 23 2.22 -26.69 30.26
N LEU A 24 2.67 -25.70 31.00
CA LEU A 24 2.71 -24.30 30.58
C LEU A 24 3.82 -24.05 29.53
N LEU A 25 4.91 -24.82 29.58
CA LEU A 25 6.02 -24.72 28.61
C LEU A 25 5.63 -25.15 27.18
N VAL A 26 4.45 -25.74 26.99
CA VAL A 26 3.88 -25.95 25.64
C VAL A 26 3.46 -24.59 25.01
N TYR A 27 3.18 -23.58 25.84
CA TYR A 27 2.70 -22.27 25.42
C TYR A 27 3.76 -21.17 25.49
N ILE A 28 4.71 -21.25 26.43
CA ILE A 28 5.79 -20.27 26.63
C ILE A 28 7.14 -20.92 26.42
N LYS A 29 8.15 -20.14 26.01
CA LYS A 29 9.53 -20.61 25.81
C LYS A 29 10.27 -20.83 27.13
N ASP A 30 11.32 -21.63 27.08
CA ASP A 30 12.24 -21.85 28.17
C ASP A 30 12.84 -20.54 28.74
N SER A 31 13.01 -19.50 27.91
CA SER A 31 13.50 -18.18 28.32
C SER A 31 12.57 -17.49 29.34
N ASP A 32 11.28 -17.76 29.30
CA ASP A 32 10.28 -17.21 30.20
C ASP A 32 9.83 -18.18 31.31
N LYS A 33 10.46 -19.34 31.40
CA LYS A 33 10.22 -20.38 32.43
C LYS A 33 10.15 -19.83 33.85
N ASN A 34 11.09 -18.94 34.24
CA ASN A 34 11.11 -18.34 35.56
C ASN A 34 9.92 -17.42 35.82
N LYS A 35 9.40 -16.75 34.80
CA LYS A 35 8.19 -15.92 34.89
C LYS A 35 6.96 -16.79 35.01
N GLY A 36 6.85 -17.85 34.21
CA GLY A 36 5.82 -18.86 34.33
C GLY A 36 5.75 -19.47 35.71
N LEU A 37 6.91 -19.90 36.25
CA LEU A 37 7.04 -20.41 37.60
C LEU A 37 6.55 -19.40 38.68
N THR A 38 6.91 -18.13 38.53
CA THR A 38 6.50 -17.08 39.47
C THR A 38 4.98 -16.88 39.41
N ILE A 39 4.37 -16.88 38.24
CA ILE A 39 2.91 -16.75 38.07
C ILE A 39 2.20 -17.93 38.74
N LEU A 40 2.65 -19.16 38.49
CA LEU A 40 2.07 -20.37 39.07
C LEU A 40 2.14 -20.35 40.61
N LYS A 41 3.28 -19.96 41.20
CA LYS A 41 3.42 -19.80 42.67
C LYS A 41 2.44 -18.77 43.22
N LEU A 42 2.31 -17.61 42.59
CA LEU A 42 1.38 -16.56 43.03
C LEU A 42 -0.10 -17.00 42.96
N VAL A 43 -0.44 -17.90 42.04
CA VAL A 43 -1.77 -18.49 41.91
C VAL A 43 -2.00 -19.52 43.01
N SER A 44 -1.04 -20.42 43.25
CA SER A 44 -1.07 -21.42 44.33
C SER A 44 -1.20 -20.76 45.70
N ASP A 45 -0.42 -19.72 45.96
CA ASP A 45 -0.45 -18.97 47.24
C ASP A 45 -1.71 -18.10 47.40
N GLY A 46 -2.62 -18.07 46.41
CA GLY A 46 -3.82 -17.25 46.42
C GLY A 46 -3.58 -15.74 46.23
N ASN A 47 -2.33 -15.35 45.95
CA ASN A 47 -1.91 -13.95 45.81
C ASN A 47 -2.20 -13.36 44.43
N LEU A 48 -2.58 -14.20 43.43
CA LEU A 48 -2.92 -13.77 42.06
C LEU A 48 -4.22 -14.42 41.60
N LYS A 49 -5.13 -13.61 41.08
CA LYS A 49 -6.39 -14.10 40.49
C LYS A 49 -6.09 -14.81 39.15
N ILE A 50 -6.82 -15.90 38.85
CA ILE A 50 -6.66 -16.70 37.64
C ILE A 50 -6.76 -15.85 36.37
N SER A 51 -7.74 -14.94 36.28
CA SER A 51 -7.89 -14.05 35.12
C SER A 51 -6.71 -13.11 34.91
N SER A 52 -6.06 -12.69 35.98
CA SER A 52 -4.85 -11.86 35.91
C SER A 52 -3.63 -12.68 35.51
N ALA A 53 -3.52 -13.90 36.02
CA ALA A 53 -2.45 -14.85 35.64
C ALA A 53 -2.54 -15.25 34.17
N GLU A 54 -3.72 -15.58 33.67
CA GLU A 54 -4.00 -15.87 32.27
C GLU A 54 -3.58 -14.70 31.36
N ASN A 55 -3.97 -13.46 31.71
CA ASN A 55 -3.55 -12.27 30.96
C ASN A 55 -2.02 -12.05 30.96
N MET A 56 -1.34 -12.38 32.07
CA MET A 56 0.12 -12.29 32.14
C MET A 56 0.80 -13.33 31.23
N ILE A 57 0.30 -14.56 31.20
CA ILE A 57 0.82 -15.62 30.34
C ILE A 57 0.57 -15.28 28.87
N ASN A 58 -0.64 -14.84 28.51
CA ASN A 58 -0.96 -14.43 27.14
C ASN A 58 -0.05 -13.28 26.65
N LYS A 59 0.29 -12.33 27.50
CA LYS A 59 1.27 -11.27 27.17
C LYS A 59 2.69 -11.79 26.93
N LEU A 60 3.10 -12.89 27.59
CA LEU A 60 4.39 -13.52 27.31
C LEU A 60 4.37 -14.16 25.91
N ILE A 61 3.28 -14.84 25.56
CA ILE A 61 3.07 -15.47 24.23
C ILE A 61 3.06 -14.41 23.13
N GLU A 62 2.24 -13.36 23.25
CA GLU A 62 2.15 -12.26 22.27
C GLU A 62 3.49 -11.54 22.06
N LYS A 63 4.27 -11.35 23.12
CA LYS A 63 5.59 -10.73 23.04
C LYS A 63 6.58 -11.60 22.26
N GLU A 64 6.52 -12.89 22.41
CA GLU A 64 7.36 -13.85 21.72
C GLU A 64 7.03 -13.94 20.24
N GLU A 65 5.76 -14.04 19.89
CA GLU A 65 5.30 -13.97 18.51
C GLU A 65 5.78 -12.69 17.80
N ALA A 66 5.72 -11.55 18.50
CA ALA A 66 6.22 -10.27 18.00
C ALA A 66 7.75 -10.24 17.81
N ILE A 67 8.52 -10.95 18.63
CA ILE A 67 9.97 -11.09 18.50
C ILE A 67 10.31 -12.00 17.33
N GLU A 68 9.69 -13.17 17.25
CA GLU A 68 9.87 -14.12 16.14
C GLU A 68 9.51 -13.49 14.78
N TYR A 69 8.43 -12.71 14.74
CA TYR A 69 8.04 -11.93 13.57
C TYR A 69 9.13 -10.92 13.16
N LYS A 70 9.75 -10.23 14.14
CA LYS A 70 10.83 -9.28 13.87
C LYS A 70 12.11 -9.97 13.38
N GLU A 71 12.46 -11.10 13.95
CA GLU A 71 13.64 -11.89 13.57
C GLU A 71 13.47 -12.49 12.17
N LYS A 72 12.33 -13.10 11.85
CA LYS A 72 12.00 -13.56 10.49
C LYS A 72 12.08 -12.41 9.48
N LYS A 73 11.61 -11.22 9.85
CA LYS A 73 11.67 -10.03 9.00
C LYS A 73 13.09 -9.51 8.79
N THR A 74 13.98 -9.68 9.76
CA THR A 74 15.39 -9.27 9.69
C THR A 74 16.19 -10.26 8.84
N SER A 75 16.03 -11.56 9.03
CA SER A 75 16.70 -12.61 8.25
C SER A 75 16.34 -12.55 6.74
N VAL A 76 15.07 -12.26 6.41
CA VAL A 76 14.64 -12.06 5.02
C VAL A 76 15.23 -10.80 4.39
N LYS A 77 15.61 -9.76 5.18
CA LYS A 77 16.30 -8.58 4.63
C LYS A 77 17.74 -8.85 4.22
N GLU A 78 18.44 -9.75 4.88
CA GLU A 78 19.83 -10.10 4.55
C GLU A 78 19.94 -10.93 3.27
N VAL A 79 18.93 -11.73 2.94
CA VAL A 79 18.86 -12.54 1.71
C VAL A 79 18.39 -11.75 0.48
N LYS A 80 17.79 -10.57 0.66
CA LYS A 80 17.40 -9.71 -0.46
C LYS A 80 18.61 -9.02 -1.08
N GLY A 81 19.37 -9.76 -1.90
CA GLY A 81 20.35 -9.22 -2.82
C GLY A 81 19.79 -8.02 -3.61
N LYS A 82 20.65 -7.15 -4.16
CA LYS A 82 20.26 -5.92 -4.89
C LYS A 82 19.04 -6.19 -5.76
N ARG A 83 17.87 -5.71 -5.32
CA ARG A 83 16.63 -5.80 -6.11
C ARG A 83 16.89 -5.11 -7.43
N ASN A 84 16.91 -5.86 -8.53
CA ASN A 84 16.82 -5.29 -9.87
C ASN A 84 15.51 -4.50 -9.91
N ARG A 85 15.60 -3.19 -9.67
CA ARG A 85 14.45 -2.28 -9.68
C ARG A 85 13.97 -2.15 -11.11
N ARG A 86 13.11 -3.05 -11.53
CA ARG A 86 12.41 -2.88 -12.81
C ARG A 86 11.65 -1.56 -12.78
N ALA A 87 11.65 -0.84 -13.89
CA ALA A 87 10.92 0.41 -14.00
C ALA A 87 9.42 0.17 -13.75
N ALA A 88 8.77 1.08 -13.02
CA ALA A 88 7.33 1.00 -12.82
C ALA A 88 6.61 0.93 -14.17
N ARG A 89 5.58 0.07 -14.29
CA ARG A 89 4.69 0.01 -15.47
C ARG A 89 3.47 0.91 -15.31
N PRO A 90 2.75 1.26 -16.37
CA PRO A 90 1.41 1.83 -16.25
C PRO A 90 0.47 0.81 -15.57
N LEU A 91 -0.59 1.31 -14.97
CA LEU A 91 -1.74 0.49 -14.53
C LEU A 91 -2.67 0.27 -15.72
N GLU A 92 -3.32 -0.90 -15.74
CA GLU A 92 -4.52 -1.10 -16.52
C GLU A 92 -5.71 -0.41 -15.81
N TYR A 93 -6.78 -0.10 -16.57
CA TYR A 93 -7.92 0.63 -15.99
C TYR A 93 -8.59 -0.15 -14.85
N ASP A 94 -8.77 -1.45 -15.00
CA ASP A 94 -9.38 -2.32 -13.99
C ASP A 94 -8.53 -2.44 -12.73
N GLU A 95 -7.19 -2.50 -12.89
CA GLU A 95 -6.26 -2.47 -11.76
C GLU A 95 -6.38 -1.15 -10.98
N TYR A 96 -6.47 -0.02 -11.70
CA TYR A 96 -6.71 1.29 -11.10
C TYR A 96 -8.01 1.33 -10.31
N MET A 97 -9.12 0.89 -10.89
CA MET A 97 -10.42 0.86 -10.23
C MET A 97 -10.42 -0.02 -8.98
N THR A 98 -9.79 -1.19 -9.06
CA THR A 98 -9.64 -2.11 -7.92
C THR A 98 -8.82 -1.48 -6.80
N ILE A 99 -7.69 -0.84 -7.11
CA ILE A 99 -6.86 -0.15 -6.11
C ILE A 99 -7.66 0.95 -5.41
N ILE A 100 -8.40 1.77 -6.15
CA ILE A 100 -9.22 2.85 -5.56
C ILE A 100 -10.30 2.27 -4.65
N THR A 101 -10.99 1.20 -5.07
CA THR A 101 -12.00 0.51 -4.28
C THR A 101 -11.43 -0.04 -2.97
N LEU A 102 -10.26 -0.68 -3.02
CA LEU A 102 -9.57 -1.19 -1.82
C LEU A 102 -9.12 -0.06 -0.88
N CYS A 103 -8.70 1.08 -1.42
CA CYS A 103 -8.40 2.26 -0.61
C CYS A 103 -9.63 2.78 0.13
N GLN A 104 -10.82 2.72 -0.49
CA GLN A 104 -12.07 3.23 0.08
C GLN A 104 -12.70 2.26 1.08
N LYS A 105 -12.69 0.95 0.79
CA LYS A 105 -13.38 -0.07 1.61
C LYS A 105 -12.49 -0.69 2.67
N GLY A 106 -11.18 -0.70 2.44
CA GLY A 106 -10.25 -1.51 3.24
C GLY A 106 -10.35 -3.01 2.88
N PHE A 107 -9.49 -3.81 3.46
CA PHE A 107 -9.45 -5.27 3.25
C PHE A 107 -8.60 -5.93 4.32
N THR A 108 -8.78 -7.24 4.49
CA THR A 108 -7.92 -8.07 5.32
C THR A 108 -6.91 -8.80 4.44
N TYR A 109 -5.66 -8.90 4.86
CA TYR A 109 -4.61 -9.57 4.12
C TYR A 109 -3.65 -10.31 5.06
N LYS A 110 -3.00 -11.34 4.54
CA LYS A 110 -1.92 -12.03 5.24
C LYS A 110 -0.58 -11.54 4.70
N ASP A 111 0.37 -11.34 5.59
CA ASP A 111 1.73 -11.00 5.18
C ASP A 111 2.54 -12.25 4.75
N GLU A 112 3.81 -12.05 4.42
CA GLU A 112 4.72 -13.11 3.98
C GLU A 112 4.97 -14.21 5.05
N TYR A 113 4.55 -13.97 6.29
CA TYR A 113 4.65 -14.89 7.43
C TYR A 113 3.31 -15.52 7.82
N GLY A 114 2.25 -15.23 7.06
CA GLY A 114 0.90 -15.74 7.31
C GLY A 114 0.12 -14.98 8.38
N VAL A 115 0.69 -13.90 8.95
CA VAL A 115 0.01 -13.07 9.95
C VAL A 115 -1.06 -12.23 9.30
N GLU A 116 -2.26 -12.25 9.87
CA GLU A 116 -3.41 -11.50 9.38
C GLU A 116 -3.34 -10.03 9.80
N HIS A 117 -3.56 -9.15 8.84
CA HIS A 117 -3.56 -7.70 9.02
C HIS A 117 -4.79 -7.07 8.39
N ILE A 118 -5.24 -5.96 8.97
CA ILE A 118 -6.34 -5.15 8.43
C ILE A 118 -5.78 -3.89 7.78
N PHE A 119 -6.03 -3.73 6.47
CA PHE A 119 -5.86 -2.46 5.79
C PHE A 119 -7.15 -1.64 5.96
N ARG A 120 -7.09 -0.62 6.81
CA ARG A 120 -8.25 0.23 7.09
C ARG A 120 -8.59 1.12 5.90
N PRO A 121 -9.87 1.48 5.68
CA PRO A 121 -10.29 2.46 4.69
C PRO A 121 -9.45 3.74 4.77
N ASN A 122 -8.98 4.22 3.63
CA ASN A 122 -8.13 5.42 3.55
C ASN A 122 -8.54 6.29 2.34
N LYS A 123 -9.53 7.16 2.54
CA LYS A 123 -9.99 8.10 1.52
C LYS A 123 -8.88 9.05 1.05
N GLN A 124 -7.93 9.39 1.94
CA GLN A 124 -6.80 10.26 1.61
C GLN A 124 -5.84 9.62 0.58
N LEU A 125 -5.65 8.31 0.68
CA LEU A 125 -4.88 7.55 -0.29
C LEU A 125 -5.62 7.44 -1.63
N ALA A 126 -6.94 7.17 -1.60
CA ALA A 126 -7.77 7.09 -2.79
C ALA A 126 -7.73 8.41 -3.58
N ILE A 127 -8.00 9.56 -2.93
CA ILE A 127 -7.97 10.87 -3.58
C ILE A 127 -6.58 11.22 -4.14
N THR A 128 -5.50 10.80 -3.46
CA THR A 128 -4.13 10.97 -3.95
C THR A 128 -3.93 10.31 -5.32
N PHE A 129 -4.38 9.07 -5.46
CA PHE A 129 -4.24 8.31 -6.70
C PHE A 129 -5.19 8.81 -7.80
N ILE A 130 -6.41 9.21 -7.43
CA ILE A 130 -7.36 9.85 -8.35
C ILE A 130 -6.75 11.14 -8.93
N LEU A 131 -6.18 12.00 -8.09
CA LEU A 131 -5.51 13.22 -8.53
C LEU A 131 -4.32 12.91 -9.45
N GLN A 132 -3.49 11.90 -9.13
CA GLN A 132 -2.39 11.51 -9.99
C GLN A 132 -2.83 11.01 -11.36
N ALA A 133 -3.86 10.17 -11.40
CA ALA A 133 -4.38 9.58 -12.63
C ALA A 133 -5.10 10.60 -13.52
N ASN A 134 -5.74 11.62 -12.93
CA ASN A 134 -6.44 12.66 -13.68
C ASN A 134 -5.57 13.83 -14.12
N LEU A 135 -4.55 14.19 -13.33
CA LEU A 135 -3.72 15.35 -13.59
C LEU A 135 -2.33 14.99 -14.16
N GLY A 136 -1.94 13.74 -14.10
CA GLY A 136 -0.63 13.30 -14.54
C GLY A 136 0.54 13.89 -13.74
N LEU A 137 0.31 14.45 -12.55
CA LEU A 137 1.33 15.09 -11.72
C LEU A 137 2.23 14.07 -11.02
N ARG A 138 3.45 14.49 -10.62
CA ARG A 138 4.28 13.70 -9.71
C ARG A 138 3.66 13.68 -8.32
N ILE A 139 3.86 12.59 -7.59
CA ILE A 139 3.31 12.46 -6.22
C ILE A 139 3.68 13.64 -5.32
N SER A 140 4.91 14.15 -5.42
CA SER A 140 5.37 15.32 -4.65
C SER A 140 4.60 16.60 -4.97
N ASP A 141 4.04 16.72 -6.17
CA ASP A 141 3.29 17.89 -6.62
C ASP A 141 1.81 17.73 -6.27
N VAL A 142 1.27 16.52 -6.33
CA VAL A 142 -0.08 16.20 -5.82
C VAL A 142 -0.21 16.55 -4.33
N LEU A 143 0.81 16.27 -3.51
CA LEU A 143 0.79 16.58 -2.07
C LEU A 143 0.81 18.08 -1.74
N LYS A 144 1.05 18.93 -2.72
CA LYS A 144 0.99 20.39 -2.54
C LYS A 144 -0.36 20.99 -2.93
N LEU A 145 -1.27 20.20 -3.46
CA LEU A 145 -2.57 20.67 -3.91
C LEU A 145 -3.45 21.06 -2.71
N LYS A 146 -4.18 22.13 -2.89
CA LYS A 146 -5.12 22.71 -1.92
C LYS A 146 -6.49 22.88 -2.58
N PRO A 147 -7.61 22.94 -1.85
CA PRO A 147 -8.90 23.26 -2.46
C PRO A 147 -8.86 24.57 -3.28
N SER A 148 -8.16 25.58 -2.79
CA SER A 148 -7.99 26.87 -3.51
C SER A 148 -7.33 26.75 -4.88
N THR A 149 -6.47 25.74 -5.10
CA THR A 149 -5.83 25.47 -6.39
C THR A 149 -6.84 25.06 -7.48
N PHE A 150 -8.04 24.63 -7.09
CA PHE A 150 -9.11 24.18 -8.00
C PHE A 150 -10.23 25.23 -8.18
N LYS A 151 -10.04 26.45 -7.66
CA LYS A 151 -11.05 27.49 -7.73
C LYS A 151 -11.36 27.92 -9.15
N ASN A 152 -10.34 28.00 -10.00
CA ASN A 152 -10.45 28.34 -11.41
C ASN A 152 -10.49 27.06 -12.27
N ASP A 153 -10.92 27.14 -13.54
CA ASP A 153 -10.95 26.00 -14.46
C ASP A 153 -9.55 25.58 -14.93
N LYS A 154 -8.53 26.39 -14.65
CA LYS A 154 -7.12 26.10 -14.94
C LYS A 154 -6.35 25.96 -13.64
N LEU A 155 -5.79 24.77 -13.43
CA LEU A 155 -4.85 24.48 -12.35
C LEU A 155 -3.44 24.94 -12.76
N GLU A 156 -2.82 25.75 -11.92
CA GLU A 156 -1.42 26.15 -12.04
C GLU A 156 -0.59 25.38 -11.02
N VAL A 157 0.41 24.62 -11.49
CA VAL A 157 1.30 23.85 -10.63
C VAL A 157 2.75 24.14 -10.97
N ILE A 158 3.52 24.58 -9.97
CA ILE A 158 4.98 24.66 -10.07
C ILE A 158 5.55 23.31 -9.66
N GLU A 159 6.17 22.61 -10.60
CA GLU A 159 6.78 21.31 -10.32
C GLU A 159 7.94 21.44 -9.34
N LYS A 160 7.92 20.62 -8.28
CA LYS A 160 8.99 20.62 -7.27
C LYS A 160 10.37 20.25 -7.85
N LYS A 161 10.40 19.33 -8.82
CA LYS A 161 11.65 18.78 -9.36
C LYS A 161 12.31 19.70 -10.40
N THR A 162 11.53 20.42 -11.20
CA THR A 162 12.02 21.17 -12.36
C THR A 162 11.85 22.69 -12.21
N GLY A 163 11.07 23.16 -11.23
CA GLY A 163 10.69 24.56 -11.06
C GLY A 163 9.78 25.10 -12.17
N LYS A 164 9.39 24.29 -13.14
CA LYS A 164 8.58 24.72 -14.28
C LYS A 164 7.11 24.85 -13.90
N LEU A 165 6.47 25.90 -14.44
CA LEU A 165 5.04 26.10 -14.32
C LEU A 165 4.29 25.18 -15.28
N GLN A 166 3.25 24.53 -14.81
CA GLN A 166 2.34 23.72 -15.61
C GLN A 166 0.92 24.23 -15.48
N TYR A 167 0.20 24.21 -16.60
CA TYR A 167 -1.24 24.47 -16.63
C TYR A 167 -2.01 23.19 -16.92
N ARG A 168 -3.14 23.00 -16.23
CA ARG A 168 -4.06 21.89 -16.46
C ARG A 168 -5.49 22.40 -16.45
N THR A 169 -6.24 22.07 -17.48
CA THR A 169 -7.70 22.23 -17.42
C THR A 169 -8.26 21.14 -16.51
N ILE A 170 -9.15 21.52 -15.61
CA ILE A 170 -9.72 20.63 -14.62
C ILE A 170 -11.07 20.12 -15.12
N ASN A 171 -11.24 18.79 -15.13
CA ASN A 171 -12.54 18.18 -15.38
C ASN A 171 -13.51 18.55 -14.25
N ARG A 172 -14.77 18.89 -14.59
CA ARG A 172 -15.81 19.29 -13.65
C ARG A 172 -16.03 18.23 -12.55
N ASN A 173 -16.13 16.96 -12.92
CA ASN A 173 -16.36 15.88 -11.96
C ASN A 173 -15.19 15.76 -10.95
N LEU A 174 -13.94 15.98 -11.41
CA LEU A 174 -12.79 15.99 -10.51
C LEU A 174 -12.86 17.17 -9.54
N LYS A 175 -13.29 18.34 -10.02
CA LYS A 175 -13.44 19.56 -9.19
C LYS A 175 -14.51 19.34 -8.11
N GLU A 176 -15.66 18.79 -8.47
CA GLU A 176 -16.74 18.44 -7.56
C GLU A 176 -16.27 17.45 -6.49
N LEU A 177 -15.63 16.35 -6.90
CA LEU A 177 -15.07 15.35 -5.98
C LEU A 177 -14.10 15.96 -4.97
N ILE A 178 -13.24 16.90 -5.40
CA ILE A 178 -12.26 17.54 -4.51
C ILE A 178 -12.96 18.41 -3.46
N TYR A 179 -13.97 19.16 -3.85
CA TYR A 179 -14.72 20.01 -2.92
C TYR A 179 -15.55 19.18 -1.94
N GLU A 180 -16.21 18.11 -2.40
CA GLU A 180 -16.91 17.15 -1.54
C GLU A 180 -15.94 16.54 -0.52
N TYR A 181 -14.79 16.05 -0.99
CA TYR A 181 -13.76 15.49 -0.14
C TYR A 181 -13.24 16.51 0.90
N ALA A 182 -13.00 17.75 0.48
CA ALA A 182 -12.53 18.81 1.37
C ALA A 182 -13.58 19.14 2.44
N LEU A 183 -14.86 19.19 2.06
CA LEU A 183 -15.99 19.45 2.95
C LEU A 183 -16.14 18.32 3.99
N GLU A 184 -16.16 17.06 3.54
CA GLU A 184 -16.28 15.87 4.42
C GLU A 184 -15.15 15.79 5.45
N ASN A 185 -13.95 16.26 5.10
CA ASN A 185 -12.77 16.16 5.96
C ASN A 185 -12.41 17.51 6.65
N ASN A 186 -13.30 18.49 6.60
CA ASN A 186 -13.10 19.83 7.19
C ASN A 186 -11.79 20.52 6.73
N ILE A 187 -11.37 20.30 5.47
CA ILE A 187 -10.15 20.90 4.91
C ILE A 187 -10.47 22.33 4.44
N LYS A 188 -9.78 23.29 5.02
CA LYS A 188 -9.94 24.70 4.65
C LYS A 188 -9.36 24.98 3.26
N SER A 189 -9.81 26.05 2.61
CA SER A 189 -9.42 26.42 1.24
C SER A 189 -7.91 26.48 1.01
N ASN A 190 -7.13 26.90 2.02
CA ASN A 190 -5.68 27.04 1.95
C ASN A 190 -4.88 25.90 2.62
N ASP A 191 -5.55 24.88 3.14
CA ASP A 191 -4.89 23.72 3.70
C ASP A 191 -4.58 22.68 2.60
N TYR A 192 -3.58 21.84 2.83
CA TYR A 192 -3.28 20.75 1.90
C TYR A 192 -4.39 19.70 1.90
N LEU A 193 -4.82 19.28 0.70
CA LEU A 193 -5.78 18.18 0.52
C LEU A 193 -5.28 16.88 1.12
N ILE A 194 -3.97 16.67 1.10
CA ILE A 194 -3.34 15.41 1.49
C ILE A 194 -2.25 15.73 2.53
N GLN A 195 -2.42 15.16 3.72
CA GLN A 195 -1.53 15.43 4.86
C GLN A 195 -0.54 14.27 5.12
N VAL A 196 -0.49 13.29 4.21
CA VAL A 196 0.36 12.10 4.32
C VAL A 196 1.67 12.30 3.57
N LYS A 197 2.78 11.81 4.13
CA LYS A 197 4.09 11.87 3.48
C LYS A 197 4.20 10.84 2.33
N VAL A 198 4.98 11.17 1.28
CA VAL A 198 5.24 10.29 0.11
C VAL A 198 5.60 8.86 0.53
N ARG A 199 6.44 8.70 1.55
CA ARG A 199 6.90 7.38 2.01
C ARG A 199 5.76 6.51 2.56
N ALA A 200 4.80 7.12 3.26
CA ALA A 200 3.62 6.42 3.79
C ALA A 200 2.71 5.96 2.63
N ILE A 201 2.48 6.82 1.63
CA ILE A 201 1.72 6.48 0.42
C ILE A 201 2.37 5.30 -0.31
N GLN A 202 3.69 5.34 -0.50
CA GLN A 202 4.42 4.25 -1.16
C GLN A 202 4.34 2.93 -0.39
N LYS A 203 4.41 2.98 0.94
CA LYS A 203 4.28 1.80 1.80
C LYS A 203 2.88 1.18 1.70
N GLN A 204 1.84 2.01 1.76
CA GLN A 204 0.45 1.53 1.65
C GLN A 204 0.14 1.00 0.24
N LEU A 205 0.62 1.65 -0.80
CA LEU A 205 0.50 1.15 -2.17
C LEU A 205 1.20 -0.20 -2.35
N ALA A 206 2.36 -0.41 -1.72
CA ALA A 206 3.06 -1.69 -1.79
C ALA A 206 2.25 -2.83 -1.14
N ILE A 207 1.52 -2.55 -0.06
CA ILE A 207 0.62 -3.53 0.57
C ILE A 207 -0.51 -3.90 -0.40
N ILE A 208 -1.16 -2.91 -1.01
CA ILE A 208 -2.25 -3.14 -1.98
C ILE A 208 -1.73 -3.90 -3.21
N ALA A 209 -0.58 -3.50 -3.76
CA ALA A 209 0.00 -4.16 -4.92
C ALA A 209 0.37 -5.62 -4.63
N ASN A 210 0.92 -5.92 -3.45
CA ASN A 210 1.21 -7.29 -3.02
C ASN A 210 -0.08 -8.10 -2.86
N TYR A 211 -1.12 -7.53 -2.24
CA TYR A 211 -2.42 -8.19 -2.07
C TYR A 211 -3.05 -8.57 -3.41
N LEU A 212 -2.93 -7.70 -4.42
CA LEU A 212 -3.43 -7.93 -5.78
C LEU A 212 -2.45 -8.72 -6.68
N ASN A 213 -1.30 -9.17 -6.15
CA ASN A 213 -0.24 -9.83 -6.93
C ASN A 213 0.27 -8.99 -8.11
N LEU A 214 0.19 -7.66 -8.02
CA LEU A 214 0.64 -6.75 -9.05
C LEU A 214 2.16 -6.48 -8.96
N THR A 215 2.86 -6.66 -10.06
CA THR A 215 4.31 -6.45 -10.15
C THR A 215 4.65 -5.10 -10.77
N ASN A 216 5.77 -4.50 -10.35
CA ASN A 216 6.30 -3.23 -10.90
C ASN A 216 5.34 -2.04 -10.76
N ILE A 217 4.51 -2.02 -9.71
CA ILE A 217 3.62 -0.91 -9.39
C ILE A 217 4.27 0.05 -8.39
N SER A 218 4.12 1.34 -8.64
CA SER A 218 4.54 2.43 -7.77
C SER A 218 3.63 3.65 -7.97
N SER A 219 3.82 4.72 -7.20
CA SER A 219 3.08 5.98 -7.43
C SER A 219 3.25 6.53 -8.85
N HIS A 220 4.35 6.24 -9.53
CA HIS A 220 4.52 6.62 -10.94
C HIS A 220 3.60 5.86 -11.90
N SER A 221 3.05 4.72 -11.51
CA SER A 221 2.14 3.92 -12.35
C SER A 221 0.85 4.67 -12.67
N PHE A 222 0.33 5.47 -11.71
CA PHE A 222 -0.85 6.31 -11.94
C PHE A 222 -0.56 7.46 -12.92
N ARG A 223 0.61 8.10 -12.83
CA ARG A 223 1.04 9.09 -13.81
C ARG A 223 1.27 8.47 -15.18
N LYS A 224 1.73 7.22 -15.25
CA LYS A 224 1.86 6.47 -16.50
C LYS A 224 0.51 6.10 -17.10
N LEU A 225 -0.47 5.72 -16.27
CA LEU A 225 -1.86 5.50 -16.72
C LEU A 225 -2.39 6.76 -17.41
N PHE A 226 -2.25 7.94 -16.79
CA PHE A 226 -2.61 9.21 -17.43
C PHE A 226 -1.90 9.37 -18.79
N GLY A 227 -0.58 9.10 -18.85
CA GLY A 227 0.19 9.24 -20.09
C GLY A 227 -0.30 8.31 -21.19
N VAL A 228 -0.56 7.04 -20.90
CA VAL A 228 -1.09 6.08 -21.87
C VAL A 228 -2.50 6.50 -22.32
N THR A 229 -3.35 6.95 -21.41
CA THR A 229 -4.70 7.42 -21.73
C THR A 229 -4.66 8.63 -22.68
N VAL A 230 -3.79 9.62 -22.42
CA VAL A 230 -3.62 10.79 -23.30
C VAL A 230 -3.09 10.36 -24.65
N TYR A 231 -2.06 9.52 -24.68
CA TYR A 231 -1.47 9.02 -25.94
C TYR A 231 -2.51 8.33 -26.82
N ASN A 232 -3.30 7.43 -26.25
CA ASN A 232 -4.36 6.71 -26.98
C ASN A 232 -5.46 7.67 -27.46
N LYS A 233 -5.89 8.63 -26.62
CA LYS A 233 -6.92 9.62 -27.00
C LYS A 233 -6.46 10.61 -28.07
N THR A 234 -5.17 10.78 -28.25
CA THR A 234 -4.59 11.69 -29.23
C THR A 234 -4.00 10.98 -30.46
N ASN A 235 -4.39 9.73 -30.69
CA ASN A 235 -3.91 8.90 -31.79
C ASN A 235 -2.37 8.86 -31.88
N GLY A 236 -1.71 8.73 -30.73
CA GLY A 236 -0.27 8.57 -30.68
C GLY A 236 0.54 9.88 -30.68
N ASN A 237 -0.07 11.04 -30.41
CA ASN A 237 0.65 12.30 -30.38
C ASN A 237 1.60 12.42 -29.17
N ILE A 238 2.86 12.02 -29.39
CA ILE A 238 3.90 12.03 -28.36
C ILE A 238 4.42 13.43 -28.02
N GLU A 239 4.36 14.37 -28.95
CA GLU A 239 4.74 15.77 -28.75
C GLU A 239 3.79 16.41 -27.72
N LEU A 240 2.47 16.24 -27.91
CA LEU A 240 1.47 16.73 -26.96
C LEU A 240 1.70 16.13 -25.58
N LEU A 241 2.03 14.84 -25.49
CA LEU A 241 2.31 14.19 -24.21
C LEU A 241 3.58 14.73 -23.55
N LYS A 242 4.63 15.01 -24.34
CA LYS A 242 5.87 15.64 -23.87
C LYS A 242 5.57 17.01 -23.25
N GLU A 243 4.78 17.84 -23.95
CA GLU A 243 4.34 19.14 -23.46
C GLU A 243 3.52 19.01 -22.15
N LEU A 244 2.53 18.10 -22.14
CA LEU A 244 1.73 17.83 -20.94
C LEU A 244 2.58 17.40 -19.73
N PHE A 245 3.62 16.60 -19.94
CA PHE A 245 4.51 16.18 -18.86
C PHE A 245 5.64 17.17 -18.58
N ASN A 246 5.75 18.23 -19.39
CA ASN A 246 6.81 19.22 -19.30
C ASN A 246 8.22 18.57 -19.36
N HIS A 247 8.36 17.56 -20.20
CA HIS A 247 9.63 16.87 -20.38
C HIS A 247 10.51 17.63 -21.37
N SER A 248 11.78 17.86 -21.00
CA SER A 248 12.76 18.48 -21.90
C SER A 248 13.16 17.57 -23.07
N ASN A 249 13.08 16.26 -22.88
CA ASN A 249 13.49 15.25 -23.89
C ASN A 249 12.35 14.27 -24.16
N ILE A 250 12.06 14.04 -25.45
CA ILE A 250 11.06 13.10 -25.93
C ILE A 250 11.32 11.66 -25.48
N SER A 251 12.59 11.24 -25.39
CA SER A 251 12.96 9.90 -24.91
C SER A 251 12.50 9.62 -23.48
N THR A 252 12.34 10.67 -22.66
CA THR A 252 11.74 10.56 -21.33
C THR A 252 10.25 10.24 -21.41
N THR A 253 9.55 10.81 -22.38
CA THR A 253 8.13 10.57 -22.64
C THR A 253 7.91 9.17 -23.23
N GLN A 254 8.75 8.71 -24.15
CA GLN A 254 8.69 7.37 -24.74
C GLN A 254 8.75 6.25 -23.70
N ARG A 255 9.43 6.44 -22.57
CA ARG A 255 9.44 5.48 -21.45
C ARG A 255 8.08 5.28 -20.78
N TYR A 256 7.15 6.21 -20.99
CA TYR A 256 5.78 6.11 -20.48
C TYR A 256 4.89 5.28 -21.42
N ILE A 257 5.25 5.25 -22.71
CA ILE A 257 4.51 4.60 -23.78
C ILE A 257 5.32 3.38 -24.21
N LYS A 258 5.38 2.35 -23.39
CA LYS A 258 5.88 1.06 -23.84
C LYS A 258 4.80 0.43 -24.72
N VAL A 259 5.07 0.33 -26.01
CA VAL A 259 4.30 -0.52 -26.91
C VAL A 259 4.35 -1.95 -26.36
N SER A 260 3.20 -2.54 -26.09
CA SER A 260 3.13 -3.93 -25.63
C SER A 260 3.43 -4.88 -26.79
N GLN A 261 3.97 -6.07 -26.48
CA GLN A 261 4.17 -7.10 -27.52
C GLN A 261 2.86 -7.41 -28.25
N LYS A 262 1.74 -7.45 -27.52
CA LYS A 262 0.41 -7.63 -28.10
C LYS A 262 0.06 -6.61 -29.17
N GLN A 263 0.35 -5.32 -28.95
CA GLN A 263 0.13 -4.26 -29.97
C GLN A 263 1.03 -4.44 -31.18
N ILE A 264 2.29 -4.87 -30.99
CA ILE A 264 3.21 -5.18 -32.10
C ILE A 264 2.65 -6.34 -32.91
N ASP A 265 2.18 -7.40 -32.27
CA ASP A 265 1.66 -8.59 -32.91
C ASP A 265 0.35 -8.28 -33.67
N GLU A 266 -0.55 -7.50 -33.08
CA GLU A 266 -1.81 -7.04 -33.69
C GLU A 266 -1.54 -6.21 -34.96
N ILE A 267 -0.63 -5.23 -34.89
CA ILE A 267 -0.29 -4.41 -36.04
C ILE A 267 0.43 -5.26 -37.10
N SER A 268 1.42 -6.09 -36.72
CA SER A 268 2.16 -6.93 -37.63
C SER A 268 1.25 -7.89 -38.38
N SER A 269 0.27 -8.48 -37.69
CA SER A 269 -0.70 -9.39 -38.33
C SER A 269 -1.72 -8.71 -39.23
N SER A 270 -1.94 -7.39 -39.06
CA SER A 270 -2.85 -6.61 -39.91
C SER A 270 -2.24 -6.13 -41.23
N ILE A 271 -0.91 -6.23 -41.39
CA ILE A 271 -0.23 -5.81 -42.61
C ILE A 271 -0.27 -6.96 -43.60
N ASP A 272 -0.97 -6.72 -44.73
CA ASP A 272 -1.06 -7.68 -45.84
C ASP A 272 -0.82 -6.96 -47.19
N PHE A 273 0.30 -7.29 -47.81
CA PHE A 273 0.64 -6.85 -49.15
C PHE A 273 0.67 -8.02 -50.16
N THR A 274 0.11 -9.18 -49.78
CA THR A 274 0.16 -10.39 -50.58
C THR A 274 -0.64 -10.29 -51.90
N ALA A 275 -1.59 -9.35 -51.99
CA ALA A 275 -2.36 -9.11 -53.20
C ALA A 275 -1.47 -8.81 -54.45
N ALA A 276 -0.27 -8.26 -54.24
CA ALA A 276 0.68 -8.00 -55.31
C ALA A 276 1.32 -9.28 -55.89
N TRP A 277 1.20 -10.44 -55.25
CA TRP A 277 1.74 -11.70 -55.77
C TRP A 277 0.94 -12.29 -56.95
N ASN A 278 -0.33 -11.90 -57.10
CA ASN A 278 -1.26 -12.39 -58.09
C ASN A 278 -1.34 -11.49 -59.35
N ILE A 279 -0.38 -10.57 -59.53
CA ILE A 279 -0.19 -9.75 -60.73
C ILE A 279 0.95 -10.32 -61.54
#